data_40032f3ceb2059d473d394cf9e8805bf
#
_entry.id   40032f3ceb2059d473d394cf9e8805bf
#
_cell.length_a   1.000
_cell.length_b   1.000
_cell.length_c   1.000
_cell.angle_alpha   90.00
_cell.angle_beta   90.00
_cell.angle_gamma   90.00
#
_symmetry.space_group_name_H-M   'P 1'
#
loop_
_entity.id
_entity.type
_entity.pdbx_description
1 polymer ?
#
loop_
_entity_poly.entity_id
_entity_poly.type
_entity_poly.pdbx_seq_one_letter_code
_entity_poly.pdbx_strand_id
1 'polypeptide(L)'
;MINFINSILKDIFSPIKTYENSSFAFVYSHKYNLQLGTHVFPAIKYEQLYNQICMDDEMSQIEVFHPEPCSREQLELVHTKNYLDDLYSLTMTDSTKFSELPLNHSILETFLYGVGGTILATELTEKFDYVYNIGGGYHHSYPDHAEGFCYLNDVAVATNLYLSKYPEHKVLIIDLDVHQGNGNSKIFQGDDRVFTFSMHQENLYPKKEESSLDIGLPDNCSDTLYLKQLDDALNDIYRVHKPQMIYYLAGADPYEDDRLGSLKITKYGLISRDKKIKDFAERTASKVVIVTAGGYATNTSDTVMIHYQTAREFYRK
;
A
#
# COMPACT_ATOMS: atom_id res chain seq x y z
N MET A 1 13.80 -48.86 -13.38
CA MET A 1 12.40 -48.44 -13.17
C MET A 1 12.09 -48.08 -11.72
N ILE A 2 12.53 -48.90 -10.73
CA ILE A 2 12.29 -48.64 -9.31
C ILE A 2 12.99 -47.35 -8.78
N ASN A 3 14.21 -47.04 -9.26
CA ASN A 3 14.94 -45.83 -8.86
C ASN A 3 14.37 -44.53 -9.41
N PHE A 4 13.63 -44.58 -10.52
CA PHE A 4 12.96 -43.39 -11.11
C PHE A 4 11.67 -43.05 -10.38
N ILE A 5 10.94 -44.09 -9.92
CA ILE A 5 9.70 -43.91 -9.12
C ILE A 5 10.04 -43.37 -7.71
N ASN A 6 11.15 -43.78 -7.10
CA ASN A 6 11.60 -43.28 -5.82
C ASN A 6 12.11 -41.81 -5.86
N SER A 7 12.58 -41.32 -7.02
CA SER A 7 12.91 -39.90 -7.22
C SER A 7 11.65 -39.05 -7.27
N ILE A 8 10.63 -39.46 -8.03
CA ILE A 8 9.37 -38.73 -8.14
C ILE A 8 8.60 -38.70 -6.80
N LEU A 9 8.64 -39.78 -6.03
CA LEU A 9 7.98 -39.83 -4.71
C LEU A 9 8.70 -38.98 -3.64
N LYS A 10 9.99 -38.71 -3.77
CA LYS A 10 10.72 -37.79 -2.88
C LYS A 10 10.33 -36.33 -3.09
N ASP A 11 9.97 -35.95 -4.32
CA ASP A 11 9.53 -34.58 -4.63
C ASP A 11 8.06 -34.34 -4.24
N ILE A 12 7.24 -35.43 -4.13
CA ILE A 12 5.83 -35.35 -3.70
C ILE A 12 5.69 -35.34 -2.16
N PHE A 13 6.68 -35.88 -1.44
CA PHE A 13 6.71 -35.90 0.04
C PHE A 13 7.88 -35.06 0.59
N SER A 14 8.17 -33.92 -0.03
CA SER A 14 8.91 -32.89 0.72
C SER A 14 8.09 -32.58 1.98
N PRO A 15 8.68 -32.67 3.19
CA PRO A 15 7.95 -32.32 4.40
C PRO A 15 7.41 -30.90 4.19
N ILE A 16 6.09 -30.72 4.37
CA ILE A 16 5.49 -29.40 4.51
C ILE A 16 6.38 -28.71 5.55
N LYS A 17 7.20 -27.74 5.10
CA LYS A 17 7.98 -26.92 6.02
C LYS A 17 6.94 -26.26 6.92
N THR A 18 6.81 -26.74 8.14
CA THR A 18 6.04 -26.07 9.18
C THR A 18 6.79 -24.77 9.43
N TYR A 19 6.29 -23.69 8.83
CA TYR A 19 6.74 -22.33 9.12
C TYR A 19 6.24 -21.98 10.53
N GLU A 20 6.94 -22.51 11.54
CA GLU A 20 6.74 -22.08 12.91
C GLU A 20 7.15 -20.60 12.98
N ASN A 21 6.13 -19.71 13.05
CA ASN A 21 6.21 -18.31 13.44
C ASN A 21 6.78 -17.29 12.43
N SER A 22 6.41 -17.31 11.15
CA SER A 22 6.49 -16.08 10.38
C SER A 22 5.23 -15.23 10.66
N SER A 23 5.39 -14.09 11.34
CA SER A 23 4.32 -13.10 11.52
C SER A 23 4.08 -12.25 10.27
N PHE A 24 4.73 -12.57 9.14
CA PHE A 24 4.81 -11.76 7.94
C PHE A 24 4.51 -12.59 6.67
N ALA A 25 3.78 -11.97 5.71
CA ALA A 25 3.48 -12.55 4.40
C ALA A 25 3.52 -11.49 3.30
N PHE A 26 3.67 -11.94 2.05
CA PHE A 26 3.55 -11.10 0.86
C PHE A 26 2.28 -11.40 0.06
N VAL A 27 1.77 -10.36 -0.62
CA VAL A 27 0.78 -10.46 -1.69
C VAL A 27 1.38 -9.84 -2.95
N TYR A 28 1.36 -10.57 -4.06
CA TYR A 28 1.89 -10.11 -5.34
C TYR A 28 1.14 -10.68 -6.54
N SER A 29 1.01 -9.88 -7.59
CA SER A 29 0.51 -10.33 -8.89
C SER A 29 1.35 -9.72 -10.02
N HIS A 30 1.66 -10.53 -11.04
CA HIS A 30 2.25 -10.02 -12.30
C HIS A 30 1.35 -9.01 -13.01
N LYS A 31 0.05 -8.99 -12.68
CA LYS A 31 -0.92 -8.03 -13.19
C LYS A 31 -0.72 -6.59 -12.68
N TYR A 32 0.14 -6.39 -11.67
CA TYR A 32 0.47 -5.04 -11.17
C TYR A 32 1.33 -4.23 -12.14
N ASN A 33 1.95 -4.87 -13.12
CA ASN A 33 2.82 -4.22 -14.10
C ASN A 33 2.01 -3.49 -15.18
N LEU A 34 1.82 -2.18 -14.99
CA LEU A 34 1.23 -1.30 -15.98
C LEU A 34 2.19 -1.04 -17.15
N GLN A 35 1.72 -1.19 -18.38
CA GLN A 35 2.46 -0.85 -19.58
C GLN A 35 2.23 0.62 -19.94
N LEU A 36 2.97 1.54 -19.33
CA LEU A 36 2.80 2.98 -19.45
C LEU A 36 3.84 3.66 -20.36
N GLY A 37 4.73 2.90 -21.01
CA GLY A 37 5.77 3.45 -21.87
C GLY A 37 6.71 4.40 -21.13
N THR A 38 6.77 5.67 -21.56
CA THR A 38 7.65 6.70 -20.96
C THR A 38 7.01 7.50 -19.83
N HIS A 39 5.87 7.04 -19.30
CA HIS A 39 5.19 7.72 -18.22
C HIS A 39 6.08 7.82 -16.96
N VAL A 40 5.89 8.88 -16.16
CA VAL A 40 6.67 9.09 -14.93
C VAL A 40 6.48 7.98 -13.91
N PHE A 41 5.30 7.34 -13.88
CA PHE A 41 4.97 6.23 -13.00
C PHE A 41 5.75 4.97 -13.40
N PRO A 42 6.72 4.51 -12.58
CA PRO A 42 7.58 3.38 -12.92
C PRO A 42 6.95 2.05 -12.48
N ALA A 43 5.90 1.58 -13.18
CA ALA A 43 5.18 0.35 -12.82
C ALA A 43 6.08 -0.90 -12.73
N ILE A 44 7.22 -0.90 -13.44
CA ILE A 44 8.23 -1.96 -13.33
C ILE A 44 8.79 -2.14 -11.90
N LYS A 45 8.62 -1.13 -11.02
CA LYS A 45 9.06 -1.21 -9.62
C LYS A 45 8.49 -2.41 -8.87
N TYR A 46 7.26 -2.80 -9.15
CA TYR A 46 6.59 -3.93 -8.50
C TYR A 46 7.26 -5.27 -8.83
N GLU A 47 7.54 -5.51 -10.11
CA GLU A 47 8.25 -6.72 -10.55
C GLU A 47 9.70 -6.74 -10.04
N GLN A 48 10.38 -5.59 -10.10
CA GLN A 48 11.75 -5.49 -9.60
C GLN A 48 11.82 -5.71 -8.09
N LEU A 49 10.85 -5.19 -7.32
CA LEU A 49 10.76 -5.44 -5.88
C LEU A 49 10.52 -6.92 -5.58
N TYR A 50 9.57 -7.55 -6.27
CA TYR A 50 9.31 -8.98 -6.13
C TYR A 50 10.56 -9.82 -6.46
N ASN A 51 11.27 -9.52 -7.56
CA ASN A 51 12.51 -10.19 -7.93
C ASN A 51 13.61 -9.98 -6.87
N GLN A 52 13.73 -8.78 -6.31
CA GLN A 52 14.70 -8.49 -5.24
C GLN A 52 14.41 -9.31 -3.98
N ILE A 53 13.14 -9.48 -3.63
CA ILE A 53 12.69 -10.33 -2.50
C ILE A 53 13.04 -11.81 -2.79
N CYS A 54 12.79 -12.30 -3.99
CA CYS A 54 13.10 -13.67 -4.39
C CYS A 54 14.61 -13.98 -4.41
N MET A 55 15.45 -12.97 -4.56
CA MET A 55 16.92 -13.10 -4.52
C MET A 55 17.51 -13.06 -3.11
N ASP A 56 16.76 -12.67 -2.11
CA ASP A 56 17.21 -12.64 -0.72
C ASP A 56 17.02 -14.02 -0.07
N ASP A 57 18.08 -14.58 0.51
CA ASP A 57 18.07 -15.94 1.08
C ASP A 57 17.05 -16.13 2.22
N GLU A 58 16.78 -15.08 3.00
CA GLU A 58 15.82 -15.10 4.11
C GLU A 58 14.41 -14.82 3.60
N MET A 59 14.23 -13.73 2.83
CA MET A 59 12.91 -13.27 2.41
C MET A 59 12.29 -14.15 1.32
N SER A 60 13.11 -14.84 0.50
CA SER A 60 12.62 -15.82 -0.48
C SER A 60 11.89 -17.03 0.13
N GLN A 61 12.04 -17.22 1.45
CA GLN A 61 11.35 -18.28 2.18
C GLN A 61 9.96 -17.84 2.70
N ILE A 62 9.61 -16.55 2.59
CA ILE A 62 8.33 -16.02 3.04
C ILE A 62 7.24 -16.43 2.05
N GLU A 63 6.07 -16.77 2.58
CA GLU A 63 4.92 -17.15 1.77
C GLU A 63 4.41 -15.96 0.94
N VAL A 64 4.22 -16.18 -0.36
CA VAL A 64 3.68 -15.21 -1.31
C VAL A 64 2.30 -15.68 -1.76
N PHE A 65 1.29 -14.86 -1.51
CA PHE A 65 -0.08 -15.10 -1.91
C PHE A 65 -0.41 -14.31 -3.19
N HIS A 66 -1.28 -14.89 -4.02
CA HIS A 66 -1.66 -14.29 -5.30
C HIS A 66 -3.13 -13.89 -5.26
N PRO A 67 -3.45 -12.61 -5.49
CA PRO A 67 -4.82 -12.15 -5.45
C PRO A 67 -5.59 -12.49 -6.72
N GLU A 68 -6.91 -12.56 -6.58
CA GLU A 68 -7.85 -12.46 -7.69
C GLU A 68 -8.29 -10.99 -7.87
N PRO A 69 -8.81 -10.61 -9.04
CA PRO A 69 -9.34 -9.26 -9.24
C PRO A 69 -10.57 -9.06 -8.35
N CYS A 70 -10.69 -7.86 -7.77
CA CYS A 70 -11.86 -7.53 -6.98
C CYS A 70 -13.15 -7.50 -7.82
N SER A 71 -14.27 -7.82 -7.20
CA SER A 71 -15.57 -7.75 -7.86
C SER A 71 -16.12 -6.31 -7.90
N ARG A 72 -17.09 -6.08 -8.79
CA ARG A 72 -17.78 -4.80 -8.86
C ARG A 72 -18.55 -4.49 -7.56
N GLU A 73 -19.17 -5.50 -6.96
CA GLU A 73 -19.91 -5.37 -5.70
C GLU A 73 -18.99 -4.91 -4.56
N GLN A 74 -17.75 -5.37 -4.54
CA GLN A 74 -16.75 -4.90 -3.58
C GLN A 74 -16.39 -3.43 -3.82
N LEU A 75 -16.26 -3.01 -5.07
CA LEU A 75 -15.99 -1.62 -5.43
C LEU A 75 -17.16 -0.68 -5.08
N GLU A 76 -18.39 -1.14 -5.21
CA GLU A 76 -19.61 -0.38 -4.87
C GLU A 76 -19.72 -0.05 -3.36
N LEU A 77 -18.88 -0.62 -2.50
CA LEU A 77 -18.77 -0.19 -1.10
C LEU A 77 -18.15 1.19 -0.93
N VAL A 78 -17.45 1.67 -1.96
CA VAL A 78 -16.73 2.95 -1.96
C VAL A 78 -17.13 3.82 -3.15
N HIS A 79 -17.11 3.23 -4.34
CA HIS A 79 -17.27 3.96 -5.59
C HIS A 79 -18.73 3.98 -6.05
N THR A 80 -19.15 5.12 -6.57
CA THR A 80 -20.51 5.29 -7.12
C THR A 80 -20.71 4.44 -8.37
N LYS A 81 -21.94 3.97 -8.58
CA LYS A 81 -22.29 3.15 -9.75
C LYS A 81 -21.99 3.87 -11.07
N ASN A 82 -22.31 5.17 -11.15
CA ASN A 82 -22.05 5.97 -12.36
C ASN A 82 -20.56 6.03 -12.69
N TYR A 83 -19.71 6.24 -11.68
CA TYR A 83 -18.26 6.24 -11.87
C TYR A 83 -17.74 4.88 -12.33
N LEU A 84 -18.23 3.81 -11.72
CA LEU A 84 -17.86 2.45 -12.13
C LEU A 84 -18.36 2.13 -13.55
N ASP A 85 -19.54 2.62 -13.94
CA ASP A 85 -20.04 2.46 -15.32
C ASP A 85 -19.11 3.15 -16.32
N ASP A 86 -18.63 4.35 -16.02
CA ASP A 86 -17.64 5.06 -16.83
C ASP A 86 -16.33 4.27 -16.95
N LEU A 87 -15.81 3.76 -15.83
CA LEU A 87 -14.58 2.94 -15.81
C LEU A 87 -14.72 1.66 -16.63
N TYR A 88 -15.81 0.91 -16.43
CA TYR A 88 -16.01 -0.37 -17.15
C TYR A 88 -16.34 -0.17 -18.62
N SER A 89 -16.89 0.98 -19.00
CA SER A 89 -17.09 1.36 -20.41
C SER A 89 -15.78 1.78 -21.09
N LEU A 90 -14.69 1.93 -20.33
CA LEU A 90 -13.39 2.42 -20.78
C LEU A 90 -13.46 3.78 -21.48
N THR A 91 -14.38 4.62 -21.02
CA THR A 91 -14.62 5.95 -21.60
C THR A 91 -13.91 7.02 -20.77
N MET A 92 -13.13 7.88 -21.43
CA MET A 92 -12.54 9.06 -20.79
C MET A 92 -13.61 10.12 -20.61
N THR A 93 -14.09 10.28 -19.39
CA THR A 93 -15.11 11.23 -18.96
C THR A 93 -14.53 12.23 -17.96
N ASP A 94 -15.36 13.14 -17.48
CA ASP A 94 -14.95 14.05 -16.39
C ASP A 94 -14.64 13.30 -15.09
N SER A 95 -15.22 12.11 -14.89
CA SER A 95 -14.95 11.29 -13.71
C SER A 95 -13.66 10.45 -13.83
N THR A 96 -13.16 10.16 -15.04
CA THR A 96 -12.03 9.25 -15.25
C THR A 96 -10.73 9.94 -15.67
N LYS A 97 -10.81 11.15 -16.27
CA LYS A 97 -9.67 11.83 -16.91
C LYS A 97 -8.57 12.30 -15.95
N PHE A 98 -8.91 12.55 -14.68
CA PHE A 98 -7.96 13.11 -13.71
C PHE A 98 -7.02 12.06 -13.09
N SER A 99 -7.17 10.77 -13.47
CA SER A 99 -6.13 9.78 -13.17
C SER A 99 -4.81 10.06 -13.89
N GLU A 100 -4.84 10.84 -15.00
CA GLU A 100 -3.68 11.11 -15.87
C GLU A 100 -3.09 9.85 -16.54
N LEU A 101 -3.71 8.69 -16.34
CA LEU A 101 -3.34 7.42 -16.96
C LEU A 101 -4.24 7.10 -18.14
N PRO A 102 -3.76 6.36 -19.17
CA PRO A 102 -4.64 5.85 -20.20
C PRO A 102 -5.67 4.89 -19.59
N LEU A 103 -6.90 4.92 -20.11
CA LEU A 103 -7.95 3.99 -19.69
C LEU A 103 -8.19 2.95 -20.78
N ASN A 104 -7.88 1.69 -20.47
CA ASN A 104 -8.10 0.53 -21.32
C ASN A 104 -8.23 -0.74 -20.46
N HIS A 105 -8.55 -1.88 -21.08
CA HIS A 105 -8.77 -3.14 -20.36
C HIS A 105 -7.57 -3.55 -19.48
N SER A 106 -6.34 -3.43 -19.98
CA SER A 106 -5.15 -3.83 -19.23
C SER A 106 -4.92 -2.95 -18.00
N ILE A 107 -5.14 -1.64 -18.15
CA ILE A 107 -5.01 -0.69 -17.04
C ILE A 107 -6.08 -0.96 -15.99
N LEU A 108 -7.36 -1.08 -16.42
CA LEU A 108 -8.45 -1.39 -15.48
C LEU A 108 -8.20 -2.72 -14.77
N GLU A 109 -7.79 -3.77 -15.50
CA GLU A 109 -7.44 -5.08 -14.93
C GLU A 109 -6.37 -4.94 -13.83
N THR A 110 -5.32 -4.14 -14.06
CA THR A 110 -4.28 -3.91 -13.05
C THR A 110 -4.84 -3.30 -11.78
N PHE A 111 -5.73 -2.31 -11.88
CA PHE A 111 -6.36 -1.72 -10.70
C PHE A 111 -7.27 -2.71 -9.98
N LEU A 112 -8.02 -3.54 -10.70
CA LEU A 112 -8.86 -4.59 -10.10
C LEU A 112 -8.01 -5.61 -9.31
N TYR A 113 -6.86 -6.04 -9.86
CA TYR A 113 -5.92 -6.89 -9.13
C TYR A 113 -5.25 -6.17 -7.97
N GLY A 114 -4.93 -4.88 -8.10
CA GLY A 114 -4.37 -4.07 -7.01
C GLY A 114 -5.31 -3.97 -5.81
N VAL A 115 -6.59 -3.68 -6.06
CA VAL A 115 -7.64 -3.69 -5.03
C VAL A 115 -7.80 -5.08 -4.44
N GLY A 116 -7.89 -6.14 -5.28
CA GLY A 116 -7.94 -7.53 -4.84
C GLY A 116 -6.76 -7.92 -3.96
N GLY A 117 -5.57 -7.38 -4.27
CA GLY A 117 -4.37 -7.58 -3.46
C GLY A 117 -4.46 -7.00 -2.06
N THR A 118 -4.98 -5.78 -1.92
CA THR A 118 -5.15 -5.14 -0.62
C THR A 118 -6.27 -5.81 0.19
N ILE A 119 -7.34 -6.30 -0.47
CA ILE A 119 -8.37 -7.12 0.16
C ILE A 119 -7.77 -8.43 0.69
N LEU A 120 -7.04 -9.18 -0.15
CA LEU A 120 -6.39 -10.42 0.26
C LEU A 120 -5.39 -10.19 1.40
N ALA A 121 -4.57 -9.13 1.32
CA ALA A 121 -3.66 -8.77 2.40
C ALA A 121 -4.40 -8.53 3.72
N THR A 122 -5.58 -7.89 3.67
CA THR A 122 -6.43 -7.67 4.84
C THR A 122 -6.94 -8.98 5.43
N GLU A 123 -7.41 -9.92 4.60
CA GLU A 123 -7.88 -11.24 5.04
C GLU A 123 -6.75 -12.06 5.67
N LEU A 124 -5.54 -11.99 5.13
CA LEU A 124 -4.36 -12.68 5.63
C LEU A 124 -3.92 -12.21 7.01
N THR A 125 -4.33 -11.02 7.47
CA THR A 125 -4.05 -10.54 8.82
C THR A 125 -4.70 -11.40 9.91
N GLU A 126 -5.63 -12.27 9.58
CA GLU A 126 -6.15 -13.29 10.51
C GLU A 126 -5.08 -14.32 10.90
N LYS A 127 -4.06 -14.51 10.05
CA LYS A 127 -2.96 -15.48 10.26
C LYS A 127 -1.63 -14.82 10.52
N PHE A 128 -1.40 -13.63 9.95
CA PHE A 128 -0.13 -12.90 10.02
C PHE A 128 -0.32 -11.57 10.76
N ASP A 129 0.72 -11.05 11.36
CA ASP A 129 0.69 -9.73 12.01
C ASP A 129 0.92 -8.62 11.00
N TYR A 130 1.75 -8.89 10.01
CA TYR A 130 2.13 -7.97 8.94
C TYR A 130 1.93 -8.63 7.58
N VAL A 131 1.22 -7.97 6.68
CA VAL A 131 1.05 -8.44 5.30
C VAL A 131 1.40 -7.32 4.33
N TYR A 132 2.37 -7.56 3.45
CA TYR A 132 2.79 -6.58 2.46
C TYR A 132 2.23 -6.91 1.08
N ASN A 133 1.27 -6.12 0.61
CA ASN A 133 0.86 -6.11 -0.79
C ASN A 133 1.92 -5.35 -1.61
N ILE A 134 2.64 -6.05 -2.50
CA ILE A 134 3.63 -5.47 -3.42
C ILE A 134 2.90 -4.73 -4.55
N GLY A 135 2.05 -3.80 -4.20
CA GLY A 135 1.16 -3.02 -5.04
C GLY A 135 0.24 -2.18 -4.17
N GLY A 136 -0.82 -1.63 -4.74
CA GLY A 136 -1.81 -0.84 -4.00
C GLY A 136 -1.32 0.53 -3.55
N GLY A 137 -2.10 1.16 -2.66
CA GLY A 137 -1.86 2.51 -2.18
C GLY A 137 -2.43 3.58 -3.11
N TYR A 138 -3.57 3.31 -3.74
CA TYR A 138 -4.22 4.21 -4.70
C TYR A 138 -5.06 5.26 -3.98
N HIS A 139 -4.43 6.08 -3.19
CA HIS A 139 -4.99 6.94 -2.15
C HIS A 139 -5.68 8.22 -2.67
N HIS A 140 -5.52 8.55 -3.96
CA HIS A 140 -6.13 9.75 -4.55
C HIS A 140 -7.52 9.53 -5.13
N SER A 141 -7.93 8.28 -5.42
CA SER A 141 -9.23 8.01 -6.02
C SER A 141 -10.37 8.33 -5.05
N TYR A 142 -11.33 9.12 -5.53
CA TYR A 142 -12.54 9.52 -4.82
C TYR A 142 -13.69 8.52 -5.04
N PRO A 143 -14.81 8.67 -4.32
CA PRO A 143 -15.98 7.84 -4.57
C PRO A 143 -16.55 7.94 -5.97
N ASP A 144 -16.44 9.11 -6.60
CA ASP A 144 -17.10 9.47 -7.83
C ASP A 144 -16.18 9.87 -8.98
N HIS A 145 -14.85 9.88 -8.76
CA HIS A 145 -13.87 10.18 -9.79
C HIS A 145 -12.47 9.67 -9.49
N ALA A 146 -11.68 9.53 -10.56
CA ALA A 146 -10.26 9.21 -10.52
C ALA A 146 -9.44 10.47 -10.26
N GLU A 147 -8.28 10.33 -9.61
CA GLU A 147 -7.32 11.41 -9.42
C GLU A 147 -5.91 10.82 -9.24
N GLY A 148 -4.87 11.56 -9.61
CA GLY A 148 -3.47 11.32 -9.25
C GLY A 148 -2.97 9.88 -9.47
N PHE A 149 -3.00 9.37 -10.69
CA PHE A 149 -2.61 8.01 -11.05
C PHE A 149 -3.48 6.90 -10.41
N CYS A 150 -4.64 7.26 -9.84
CA CYS A 150 -5.52 6.32 -9.15
C CYS A 150 -6.89 6.27 -9.81
N TYR A 151 -7.30 5.09 -10.30
CA TYR A 151 -8.66 4.83 -10.75
C TYR A 151 -9.57 4.29 -9.67
N LEU A 152 -9.05 3.47 -8.76
CA LEU A 152 -9.80 2.83 -7.67
C LEU A 152 -9.05 3.05 -6.37
N ASN A 153 -9.76 3.14 -5.25
CA ASN A 153 -9.16 3.27 -3.92
C ASN A 153 -9.15 1.91 -3.22
N ASP A 154 -8.02 1.22 -3.28
CA ASP A 154 -7.84 -0.12 -2.73
C ASP A 154 -7.91 -0.16 -1.21
N VAL A 155 -7.30 0.82 -0.54
CA VAL A 155 -7.29 0.91 0.93
C VAL A 155 -8.70 1.16 1.45
N ALA A 156 -9.47 2.02 0.80
CA ALA A 156 -10.84 2.31 1.20
C ALA A 156 -11.77 1.10 1.01
N VAL A 157 -11.65 0.38 -0.12
CA VAL A 157 -12.43 -0.84 -0.36
C VAL A 157 -12.12 -1.91 0.68
N ALA A 158 -10.83 -2.17 0.93
CA ALA A 158 -10.39 -3.15 1.92
C ALA A 158 -10.84 -2.76 3.35
N THR A 159 -10.76 -1.47 3.71
CA THR A 159 -11.23 -0.95 5.00
C THR A 159 -12.74 -1.17 5.19
N ASN A 160 -13.56 -0.87 4.18
CA ASN A 160 -15.01 -1.07 4.27
C ASN A 160 -15.39 -2.55 4.37
N LEU A 161 -14.71 -3.43 3.63
CA LEU A 161 -14.89 -4.88 3.76
C LEU A 161 -14.51 -5.38 5.16
N TYR A 162 -13.37 -4.92 5.69
CA TYR A 162 -12.92 -5.25 7.05
C TYR A 162 -13.94 -4.82 8.10
N LEU A 163 -14.42 -3.57 8.05
CA LEU A 163 -15.40 -3.03 8.99
C LEU A 163 -16.79 -3.65 8.81
N SER A 164 -17.14 -4.17 7.64
CA SER A 164 -18.36 -4.96 7.45
C SER A 164 -18.31 -6.28 8.21
N LYS A 165 -17.13 -6.89 8.31
CA LYS A 165 -16.89 -8.12 9.08
C LYS A 165 -16.71 -7.84 10.58
N TYR A 166 -16.09 -6.72 10.93
CA TYR A 166 -15.76 -6.32 12.31
C TYR A 166 -16.27 -4.91 12.61
N PRO A 167 -17.59 -4.71 12.77
CA PRO A 167 -18.18 -3.36 12.85
C PRO A 167 -17.76 -2.53 14.07
N GLU A 168 -17.28 -3.19 15.14
CA GLU A 168 -16.83 -2.53 16.38
C GLU A 168 -15.31 -2.22 16.35
N HIS A 169 -14.58 -2.70 15.33
CA HIS A 169 -13.16 -2.44 15.22
C HIS A 169 -12.88 -1.01 14.76
N LYS A 170 -11.69 -0.54 15.10
CA LYS A 170 -11.14 0.74 14.65
C LYS A 170 -10.00 0.50 13.68
N VAL A 171 -9.94 1.34 12.67
CA VAL A 171 -8.92 1.30 11.61
C VAL A 171 -8.13 2.60 11.65
N LEU A 172 -6.81 2.50 11.50
CA LEU A 172 -5.92 3.63 11.29
C LEU A 172 -5.30 3.52 9.89
N ILE A 173 -5.51 4.53 9.07
CA ILE A 173 -4.81 4.69 7.80
C ILE A 173 -3.64 5.62 8.05
N ILE A 174 -2.42 5.11 7.94
CA ILE A 174 -1.17 5.90 8.04
C ILE A 174 -0.64 6.10 6.62
N ASP A 175 -0.79 7.31 6.12
CA ASP A 175 -0.33 7.69 4.80
C ASP A 175 0.94 8.54 4.92
N LEU A 176 2.07 7.94 4.55
CA LEU A 176 3.39 8.58 4.53
C LEU A 176 3.96 8.69 3.12
N ASP A 177 3.10 8.70 2.11
CA ASP A 177 3.40 9.18 0.76
C ASP A 177 3.70 10.68 0.79
N VAL A 178 4.49 11.19 -0.16
CA VAL A 178 4.80 12.63 -0.22
C VAL A 178 3.57 13.49 -0.54
N HIS A 179 2.56 12.87 -1.18
CA HIS A 179 1.28 13.49 -1.50
C HIS A 179 0.25 13.16 -0.42
N GLN A 180 -0.66 14.10 -0.12
CA GLN A 180 -1.76 13.79 0.78
C GLN A 180 -2.68 12.72 0.18
N GLY A 181 -3.08 11.74 0.99
CA GLY A 181 -4.12 10.78 0.64
C GLY A 181 -5.53 11.39 0.65
N ASN A 182 -5.77 12.38 -0.22
CA ASN A 182 -7.01 13.16 -0.26
C ASN A 182 -8.25 12.30 -0.54
N GLY A 183 -8.13 11.27 -1.36
CA GLY A 183 -9.20 10.30 -1.60
C GLY A 183 -9.58 9.55 -0.32
N ASN A 184 -8.58 9.04 0.42
CA ASN A 184 -8.81 8.38 1.71
C ASN A 184 -9.49 9.32 2.72
N SER A 185 -8.98 10.55 2.82
CA SER A 185 -9.53 11.59 3.72
C SER A 185 -11.00 11.86 3.39
N LYS A 186 -11.32 12.02 2.11
CA LYS A 186 -12.68 12.30 1.64
C LYS A 186 -13.65 11.14 1.90
N ILE A 187 -13.22 9.91 1.61
CA ILE A 187 -14.07 8.72 1.75
C ILE A 187 -14.46 8.49 3.20
N PHE A 188 -13.52 8.68 4.13
CA PHE A 188 -13.75 8.39 5.56
C PHE A 188 -14.12 9.59 6.40
N GLN A 189 -14.37 10.75 5.78
CA GLN A 189 -14.80 11.95 6.49
C GLN A 189 -16.10 11.67 7.26
N GLY A 190 -16.03 11.75 8.60
CA GLY A 190 -17.16 11.54 9.49
C GLY A 190 -17.42 10.08 9.92
N ASP A 191 -16.58 9.12 9.57
CA ASP A 191 -16.61 7.76 10.13
C ASP A 191 -15.67 7.65 11.34
N ASP A 192 -16.22 7.70 12.55
CA ASP A 192 -15.47 7.65 13.81
C ASP A 192 -14.67 6.32 14.03
N ARG A 193 -14.92 5.31 13.20
CA ARG A 193 -14.19 4.03 13.25
C ARG A 193 -12.86 4.11 12.50
N VAL A 194 -12.71 5.06 11.56
CA VAL A 194 -11.53 5.21 10.71
C VAL A 194 -10.81 6.52 11.03
N PHE A 195 -9.57 6.41 11.49
CA PHE A 195 -8.70 7.55 11.67
C PHE A 195 -7.76 7.66 10.47
N THR A 196 -7.87 8.74 9.71
CA THR A 196 -6.98 9.03 8.59
C THR A 196 -5.86 9.95 9.06
N PHE A 197 -4.62 9.49 8.94
CA PHE A 197 -3.42 10.28 9.22
C PHE A 197 -2.60 10.42 7.93
N SER A 198 -2.35 11.66 7.50
CA SER A 198 -1.49 11.95 6.35
C SER A 198 -0.37 12.91 6.75
N MET A 199 0.88 12.51 6.50
CA MET A 199 2.05 13.39 6.66
C MET A 199 2.75 13.56 5.32
N HIS A 200 2.58 14.73 4.71
CA HIS A 200 2.87 14.99 3.31
C HIS A 200 3.56 16.35 3.12
N GLN A 201 4.10 16.59 1.92
CA GLN A 201 4.63 17.92 1.57
C GLN A 201 3.48 18.93 1.47
N GLU A 202 3.58 20.06 2.21
CA GLU A 202 2.52 21.05 2.39
C GLU A 202 2.05 21.65 1.06
N ASN A 203 2.98 22.21 0.28
CA ASN A 203 2.68 22.99 -0.92
C ASN A 203 2.75 22.14 -2.21
N LEU A 204 2.44 20.84 -2.12
CA LEU A 204 2.42 19.92 -3.24
C LEU A 204 0.99 19.52 -3.59
N TYR A 205 0.77 19.09 -4.87
CA TYR A 205 -0.43 18.34 -5.26
C TYR A 205 -0.75 17.23 -4.23
N PRO A 206 -1.98 16.85 -4.00
CA PRO A 206 -3.24 17.38 -4.56
C PRO A 206 -3.78 18.57 -3.80
N LYS A 207 -4.97 19.08 -4.22
CA LYS A 207 -5.78 19.94 -3.36
C LYS A 207 -6.12 19.16 -2.08
N LYS A 208 -5.82 19.77 -0.93
CA LYS A 208 -5.96 19.07 0.35
C LYS A 208 -7.43 18.89 0.74
N GLU A 209 -7.72 17.71 1.28
CA GLU A 209 -8.95 17.39 2.00
C GLU A 209 -8.65 17.29 3.51
N GLU A 210 -9.66 17.37 4.35
CA GLU A 210 -9.50 17.27 5.80
C GLU A 210 -9.41 15.80 6.23
N SER A 211 -8.26 15.40 6.76
CA SER A 211 -8.06 14.10 7.44
C SER A 211 -8.38 14.21 8.94
N SER A 212 -8.36 13.09 9.65
CA SER A 212 -8.41 13.12 11.13
C SER A 212 -7.17 13.79 11.72
N LEU A 213 -6.02 13.66 11.03
CA LEU A 213 -4.78 14.39 11.33
C LEU A 213 -3.98 14.61 10.06
N ASP A 214 -3.67 15.86 9.75
CA ASP A 214 -2.78 16.25 8.65
C ASP A 214 -1.52 16.93 9.18
N ILE A 215 -0.37 16.54 8.65
CA ILE A 215 0.91 17.23 8.90
C ILE A 215 1.53 17.65 7.57
N GLY A 216 1.47 18.94 7.30
CA GLY A 216 2.15 19.57 6.18
C GLY A 216 3.63 19.80 6.47
N LEU A 217 4.50 19.18 5.68
CA LEU A 217 5.96 19.32 5.80
C LEU A 217 6.48 20.39 4.83
N PRO A 218 7.43 21.21 5.26
CA PRO A 218 8.05 22.20 4.37
C PRO A 218 8.91 21.54 3.30
N ASP A 219 9.08 22.21 2.17
CA ASP A 219 10.06 21.83 1.15
C ASP A 219 11.44 21.64 1.80
N ASN A 220 12.20 20.68 1.29
CA ASN A 220 13.51 20.29 1.83
C ASN A 220 13.49 19.82 3.30
N CYS A 221 12.36 19.34 3.79
CA CYS A 221 12.26 18.72 5.12
C CYS A 221 13.32 17.63 5.27
N SER A 222 14.10 17.68 6.34
CA SER A 222 15.16 16.71 6.64
C SER A 222 14.64 15.51 7.46
N ASP A 223 15.43 14.43 7.52
CA ASP A 223 15.15 13.26 8.39
C ASP A 223 14.79 13.66 9.82
N THR A 224 15.56 14.57 10.41
CA THR A 224 15.36 14.99 11.81
C THR A 224 13.98 15.61 12.05
N LEU A 225 13.55 16.51 11.17
CA LEU A 225 12.24 17.15 11.30
C LEU A 225 11.12 16.15 11.00
N TYR A 226 11.27 15.38 9.92
CA TYR A 226 10.32 14.35 9.50
C TYR A 226 10.04 13.33 10.60
N LEU A 227 11.12 12.72 11.13
CA LEU A 227 11.00 11.69 12.17
C LEU A 227 10.47 12.23 13.49
N LYS A 228 10.80 13.48 13.82
CA LYS A 228 10.22 14.15 15.01
C LYS A 228 8.71 14.37 14.85
N GLN A 229 8.27 14.91 13.72
CA GLN A 229 6.84 15.13 13.45
C GLN A 229 6.07 13.80 13.46
N LEU A 230 6.65 12.74 12.89
CA LEU A 230 6.05 11.41 12.92
C LEU A 230 5.90 10.88 14.37
N ASP A 231 6.94 11.02 15.20
CA ASP A 231 6.88 10.59 16.61
C ASP A 231 5.79 11.32 17.38
N ASP A 232 5.72 12.65 17.19
CA ASP A 232 4.72 13.49 17.87
C ASP A 232 3.31 13.04 17.45
N ALA A 233 3.06 12.86 16.14
CA ALA A 233 1.79 12.39 15.60
C ALA A 233 1.39 11.01 16.13
N LEU A 234 2.30 10.03 16.06
CA LEU A 234 2.02 8.67 16.54
C LEU A 234 1.70 8.65 18.05
N ASN A 235 2.34 9.51 18.83
CA ASN A 235 2.03 9.66 20.26
C ASN A 235 0.65 10.27 20.50
N ASP A 236 0.25 11.25 19.71
CA ASP A 236 -1.07 11.86 19.81
C ASP A 236 -2.17 10.90 19.36
N ILE A 237 -1.97 10.20 18.24
CA ILE A 237 -2.87 9.14 17.76
C ILE A 237 -3.03 8.07 18.84
N TYR A 238 -1.93 7.61 19.46
CA TYR A 238 -1.97 6.59 20.51
C TYR A 238 -2.87 6.97 21.70
N ARG A 239 -3.03 8.26 21.99
CA ARG A 239 -3.86 8.74 23.11
C ARG A 239 -5.35 8.68 22.78
N VAL A 240 -5.72 8.92 21.52
CA VAL A 240 -7.12 9.13 21.11
C VAL A 240 -7.71 7.97 20.31
N HIS A 241 -6.89 7.16 19.65
CA HIS A 241 -7.33 6.10 18.77
C HIS A 241 -6.57 4.79 19.04
N LYS A 242 -7.32 3.69 19.18
CA LYS A 242 -6.78 2.34 19.45
C LYS A 242 -7.18 1.41 18.31
N PRO A 243 -6.41 1.38 17.22
CA PRO A 243 -6.76 0.57 16.05
C PRO A 243 -6.54 -0.93 16.31
N GLN A 244 -7.37 -1.77 15.72
CA GLN A 244 -7.13 -3.20 15.54
C GLN A 244 -6.44 -3.47 14.21
N MET A 245 -6.63 -2.58 13.23
CA MET A 245 -6.05 -2.68 11.88
C MET A 245 -5.37 -1.37 11.50
N ILE A 246 -4.17 -1.48 10.95
CA ILE A 246 -3.44 -0.37 10.35
C ILE A 246 -3.27 -0.65 8.86
N TYR A 247 -3.66 0.29 8.01
CA TYR A 247 -3.22 0.34 6.62
C TYR A 247 -2.08 1.34 6.52
N TYR A 248 -0.91 0.85 6.14
CA TYR A 248 0.29 1.66 6.03
C TYR A 248 0.66 1.87 4.55
N LEU A 249 0.51 3.11 4.07
CA LEU A 249 0.95 3.52 2.75
C LEU A 249 2.42 3.93 2.85
N ALA A 250 3.29 3.00 2.44
CA ALA A 250 4.75 3.12 2.59
C ALA A 250 5.40 3.78 1.38
N GLY A 251 4.88 4.93 0.92
CA GLY A 251 5.40 5.64 -0.24
C GLY A 251 6.93 5.86 -0.16
N ALA A 252 7.61 5.66 -1.28
CA ALA A 252 9.05 5.91 -1.39
C ALA A 252 9.38 7.34 -1.85
N ASP A 253 8.38 8.12 -2.21
CA ASP A 253 8.51 9.47 -2.78
C ASP A 253 8.85 10.61 -1.81
N PRO A 254 8.86 10.45 -0.46
CA PRO A 254 9.56 11.41 0.39
C PRO A 254 11.08 11.41 0.20
N TYR A 255 11.63 10.45 -0.56
CA TYR A 255 13.06 10.30 -0.83
C TYR A 255 13.67 11.53 -1.52
N GLU A 256 14.89 11.90 -1.14
CA GLU A 256 15.59 13.13 -1.57
C GLU A 256 15.82 13.26 -3.09
N ASP A 257 15.87 12.13 -3.83
CA ASP A 257 16.03 12.09 -5.29
C ASP A 257 14.72 11.70 -6.02
N ASP A 258 13.57 11.85 -5.37
CA ASP A 258 12.28 11.67 -6.02
C ASP A 258 12.00 12.84 -7.00
N ARG A 259 11.26 12.52 -8.09
CA ARG A 259 10.97 13.50 -9.14
C ARG A 259 9.68 14.28 -8.91
N LEU A 260 8.81 13.79 -8.06
CA LEU A 260 7.48 14.36 -7.79
C LEU A 260 7.38 15.01 -6.41
N GLY A 261 8.35 14.76 -5.53
CA GLY A 261 8.47 15.39 -4.22
C GLY A 261 9.71 16.30 -4.11
N SER A 262 9.71 17.13 -3.08
CA SER A 262 10.84 18.00 -2.75
C SER A 262 11.30 17.86 -1.29
N LEU A 263 10.89 16.80 -0.61
CA LEU A 263 11.43 16.45 0.69
C LEU A 263 12.85 15.94 0.53
N LYS A 264 13.65 15.96 1.61
CA LYS A 264 15.05 15.54 1.59
C LYS A 264 15.26 14.38 2.58
N ILE A 265 14.37 13.37 2.48
CA ILE A 265 14.47 12.21 3.33
C ILE A 265 15.43 11.21 2.73
N THR A 266 16.43 10.81 3.51
CA THR A 266 17.39 9.81 3.07
C THR A 266 16.79 8.40 3.12
N LYS A 267 17.42 7.43 2.44
CA LYS A 267 17.04 6.01 2.58
C LYS A 267 17.08 5.55 4.03
N TYR A 268 18.03 6.07 4.83
CA TYR A 268 18.12 5.78 6.26
C TYR A 268 16.94 6.41 7.05
N GLY A 269 16.53 7.62 6.69
CA GLY A 269 15.33 8.27 7.23
C GLY A 269 14.08 7.45 6.98
N LEU A 270 13.93 6.89 5.75
CA LEU A 270 12.78 6.04 5.40
C LEU A 270 12.79 4.70 6.15
N ILE A 271 13.95 4.07 6.35
CA ILE A 271 14.05 2.87 7.21
C ILE A 271 13.65 3.21 8.65
N SER A 272 14.10 4.37 9.16
CA SER A 272 13.75 4.82 10.52
C SER A 272 12.25 5.13 10.65
N ARG A 273 11.62 5.66 9.60
CA ARG A 273 10.16 5.82 9.47
C ARG A 273 9.45 4.49 9.64
N ASP A 274 9.83 3.49 8.85
CA ASP A 274 9.21 2.17 8.83
C ASP A 274 9.33 1.48 10.19
N LYS A 275 10.49 1.60 10.84
CA LYS A 275 10.69 1.12 12.21
C LYS A 275 9.71 1.76 13.19
N LYS A 276 9.49 3.08 13.12
CA LYS A 276 8.54 3.76 14.01
C LYS A 276 7.10 3.29 13.81
N ILE A 277 6.70 2.99 12.58
CA ILE A 277 5.37 2.43 12.29
C ILE A 277 5.25 1.02 12.87
N LYS A 278 6.27 0.17 12.72
CA LYS A 278 6.30 -1.16 13.33
C LYS A 278 6.23 -1.07 14.85
N ASP A 279 7.08 -0.26 15.49
CA ASP A 279 7.09 -0.07 16.94
C ASP A 279 5.70 0.43 17.44
N PHE A 280 5.02 1.29 16.66
CA PHE A 280 3.67 1.73 16.95
C PHE A 280 2.64 0.60 16.86
N ALA A 281 2.69 -0.21 15.81
CA ALA A 281 1.80 -1.36 15.61
C ALA A 281 1.96 -2.39 16.75
N GLU A 282 3.20 -2.68 17.15
CA GLU A 282 3.49 -3.56 18.29
C GLU A 282 2.92 -2.98 19.60
N ARG A 283 3.12 -1.68 19.85
CA ARG A 283 2.60 -0.98 21.04
C ARG A 283 1.08 -0.99 21.12
N THR A 284 0.39 -0.96 19.97
CA THR A 284 -1.07 -0.99 19.90
C THR A 284 -1.64 -2.39 19.74
N ALA A 285 -0.79 -3.40 19.55
CA ALA A 285 -1.17 -4.77 19.20
C ALA A 285 -2.06 -4.83 17.93
N SER A 286 -1.78 -3.97 16.96
CA SER A 286 -2.53 -3.87 15.71
C SER A 286 -1.95 -4.80 14.64
N LYS A 287 -2.83 -5.33 13.79
CA LYS A 287 -2.43 -5.95 12.52
C LYS A 287 -2.10 -4.86 11.49
N VAL A 288 -1.18 -5.14 10.58
CA VAL A 288 -0.76 -4.15 9.56
C VAL A 288 -0.86 -4.72 8.16
N VAL A 289 -1.56 -4.02 7.30
CA VAL A 289 -1.47 -4.17 5.85
C VAL A 289 -0.59 -3.05 5.32
N ILE A 290 0.51 -3.42 4.66
CA ILE A 290 1.44 -2.49 4.03
C ILE A 290 1.14 -2.47 2.54
N VAL A 291 1.04 -1.27 1.94
CA VAL A 291 0.91 -1.07 0.49
C VAL A 291 2.05 -0.21 -0.03
N THR A 292 2.45 -0.46 -1.27
CA THR A 292 3.66 0.14 -1.85
C THR A 292 3.50 1.66 -2.07
N ALA A 293 2.34 2.14 -2.52
CA ALA A 293 2.05 3.56 -2.80
C ALA A 293 3.05 4.22 -3.79
N GLY A 294 3.35 5.52 -3.64
CA GLY A 294 4.21 6.29 -4.52
C GLY A 294 5.68 5.89 -4.51
N GLY A 295 6.45 6.56 -5.36
CA GLY A 295 7.88 6.37 -5.49
C GLY A 295 8.32 6.49 -6.94
N TYR A 296 9.00 7.60 -7.24
CA TYR A 296 9.32 8.08 -8.59
C TYR A 296 10.77 8.54 -8.68
N ALA A 297 11.67 7.92 -7.93
CA ALA A 297 13.08 8.30 -7.90
C ALA A 297 13.70 8.36 -9.30
N THR A 298 14.65 9.26 -9.50
CA THR A 298 15.38 9.39 -10.76
C THR A 298 15.98 8.06 -11.21
N ASN A 299 16.49 7.29 -10.24
CA ASN A 299 16.89 5.90 -10.45
C ASN A 299 15.85 4.97 -9.83
N THR A 300 15.08 4.24 -10.65
CA THR A 300 14.04 3.31 -10.18
C THR A 300 14.56 2.27 -9.17
N SER A 301 15.84 1.88 -9.26
CA SER A 301 16.43 0.95 -8.28
C SER A 301 16.46 1.52 -6.86
N ASP A 302 16.46 2.84 -6.69
CA ASP A 302 16.39 3.46 -5.36
C ASP A 302 14.98 3.29 -4.75
N THR A 303 13.94 3.52 -5.56
CA THR A 303 12.55 3.22 -5.17
C THR A 303 12.40 1.76 -4.78
N VAL A 304 12.90 0.83 -5.58
CA VAL A 304 12.86 -0.61 -5.31
C VAL A 304 13.58 -0.95 -4.01
N MET A 305 14.77 -0.38 -3.79
CA MET A 305 15.55 -0.63 -2.58
C MET A 305 14.86 -0.08 -1.32
N ILE A 306 14.18 1.08 -1.40
CA ILE A 306 13.41 1.65 -0.29
C ILE A 306 12.29 0.68 0.10
N HIS A 307 11.47 0.25 -0.85
CA HIS A 307 10.38 -0.70 -0.59
C HIS A 307 10.88 -2.07 -0.09
N TYR A 308 12.03 -2.52 -0.61
CA TYR A 308 12.67 -3.73 -0.11
C TYR A 308 13.12 -3.59 1.35
N GLN A 309 13.66 -2.43 1.75
CA GLN A 309 14.02 -2.19 3.15
C GLN A 309 12.77 -2.07 4.04
N THR A 310 11.68 -1.49 3.55
CA THR A 310 10.38 -1.53 4.25
C THR A 310 9.98 -2.97 4.56
N ALA A 311 10.00 -3.86 3.56
CA ALA A 311 9.69 -5.27 3.75
C ALA A 311 10.62 -5.93 4.79
N ARG A 312 11.93 -5.66 4.71
CA ARG A 312 12.91 -6.19 5.66
C ARG A 312 12.68 -5.70 7.09
N GLU A 313 12.29 -4.45 7.27
CA GLU A 313 12.05 -3.90 8.61
C GLU A 313 10.87 -4.60 9.30
N PHE A 314 9.77 -4.84 8.57
CA PHE A 314 8.61 -5.54 9.13
C PHE A 314 8.83 -7.05 9.29
N TYR A 315 9.68 -7.67 8.47
CA TYR A 315 10.05 -9.08 8.60
C TYR A 315 10.96 -9.37 9.81
N ARG A 316 11.89 -8.47 10.15
CA ARG A 316 12.81 -8.64 11.28
C ARG A 316 12.04 -8.80 12.60
N LYS A 317 12.49 -9.76 13.43
CA LYS A 317 12.00 -9.96 14.79
C LYS A 317 12.60 -8.93 15.75
#